data_6d3e153f676934db36e73878f1ff6438
#
_entry.id   6d3e153f676934db36e73878f1ff6438
#
_cell.length_a   1.000
_cell.length_b   1.000
_cell.length_c   1.000
_cell.angle_alpha   90.00
_cell.angle_beta   90.00
_cell.angle_gamma   90.00
#
_symmetry.space_group_name_H-M   'P 1'
#
loop_
_entity.id
_entity.type
_entity.pdbx_description
1 polymer ?
#
loop_
_entity_poly.entity_id
_entity_poly.type
_entity_poly.pdbx_seq_one_letter_code
_entity_poly.pdbx_strand_id
1 'polypeptide(L)'
;MMNIGIENVQNFDFMDAPGSEDIVSAVRQLRLLGAVSEPDNKLTELGRKMAGFPLQPRLTAAILAGAELGCAEEVLTIIALVNGESIFNTPVNKERQEEAAKVHKVEKIFFCKHQIIVCQL
;
A
#
# COMPACT_ATOMS: atom_id res chain seq x y z
N MET A 1 14.09 -6.29 -7.37
CA MET A 1 15.50 -6.71 -7.39
C MET A 1 15.67 -8.14 -6.89
N MET A 2 15.32 -8.50 -5.66
CA MET A 2 15.44 -9.87 -5.14
C MET A 2 14.70 -10.91 -6.01
N ASN A 3 13.53 -10.57 -6.56
CA ASN A 3 12.75 -11.47 -7.43
C ASN A 3 13.42 -11.79 -8.78
N ILE A 4 14.35 -10.97 -9.22
CA ILE A 4 15.14 -11.16 -10.46
C ILE A 4 16.55 -11.72 -10.21
N GLY A 5 16.81 -12.22 -8.98
CA GLY A 5 18.06 -12.89 -8.62
C GLY A 5 19.15 -12.01 -8.01
N ILE A 6 18.85 -10.74 -7.71
CA ILE A 6 19.79 -9.86 -7.00
C ILE A 6 19.58 -10.05 -5.50
N GLU A 7 20.35 -10.94 -4.88
CA GLU A 7 20.23 -11.26 -3.46
C GLU A 7 20.79 -10.16 -2.56
N ASN A 8 21.92 -9.57 -2.93
CA ASN A 8 22.58 -8.53 -2.15
C ASN A 8 22.32 -7.14 -2.72
N VAL A 9 21.19 -6.53 -2.29
CA VAL A 9 20.79 -5.20 -2.74
C VAL A 9 21.71 -4.10 -2.19
N GLN A 10 22.37 -4.32 -1.04
CA GLN A 10 23.27 -3.33 -0.43
C GLN A 10 24.54 -3.12 -1.22
N ASN A 11 25.06 -4.18 -1.86
CA ASN A 11 26.29 -4.15 -2.65
C ASN A 11 26.02 -4.06 -4.16
N PHE A 12 24.80 -3.76 -4.55
CA PHE A 12 24.46 -3.58 -5.96
C PHE A 12 24.98 -2.23 -6.46
N ASP A 13 25.61 -2.23 -7.62
CA ASP A 13 26.15 -1.02 -8.26
C ASP A 13 25.02 -0.23 -8.92
N PHE A 14 24.48 0.74 -8.18
CA PHE A 14 23.46 1.66 -8.68
C PHE A 14 24.12 2.83 -9.40
N MET A 15 23.51 3.32 -10.47
CA MET A 15 23.92 4.59 -11.10
C MET A 15 23.81 5.77 -10.13
N ASP A 16 22.68 5.83 -9.40
CA ASP A 16 22.46 6.74 -8.27
C ASP A 16 22.14 5.88 -7.05
N ALA A 17 23.08 5.69 -6.16
CA ALA A 17 22.91 4.85 -4.98
C ALA A 17 22.01 5.53 -3.95
N PRO A 18 20.90 4.89 -3.52
CA PRO A 18 20.13 5.36 -2.39
C PRO A 18 20.97 5.32 -1.12
N GLY A 19 20.59 6.12 -0.11
CA GLY A 19 21.26 6.11 1.18
C GLY A 19 21.31 4.71 1.79
N SER A 20 22.43 4.33 2.38
CA SER A 20 22.56 3.01 3.03
C SER A 20 21.51 2.78 4.11
N GLU A 21 21.13 3.83 4.83
CA GLU A 21 20.08 3.80 5.86
C GLU A 21 18.69 3.54 5.25
N ASP A 22 18.42 4.08 4.06
CA ASP A 22 17.16 3.86 3.35
C ASP A 22 17.00 2.41 2.93
N ILE A 23 18.08 1.79 2.43
CA ILE A 23 18.08 0.38 2.05
C ILE A 23 17.85 -0.51 3.28
N VAL A 24 18.53 -0.22 4.38
CA VAL A 24 18.37 -0.97 5.64
C VAL A 24 16.94 -0.84 6.16
N SER A 25 16.38 0.36 6.14
CA SER A 25 15.00 0.63 6.55
C SER A 25 13.99 -0.12 5.66
N ALA A 26 14.18 -0.11 4.34
CA ALA A 26 13.34 -0.83 3.40
C ALA A 26 13.39 -2.36 3.61
N VAL A 27 14.57 -2.94 3.81
CA VAL A 27 14.73 -4.37 4.10
C VAL A 27 14.06 -4.73 5.42
N ARG A 28 14.20 -3.89 6.45
CA ARG A 28 13.52 -4.08 7.73
C ARG A 28 11.99 -4.09 7.57
N GLN A 29 11.44 -3.17 6.78
CA GLN A 29 10.00 -3.15 6.50
C GLN A 29 9.54 -4.42 5.78
N LEU A 30 10.29 -4.90 4.79
CA LEU A 30 9.98 -6.15 4.07
C LEU A 30 10.04 -7.37 4.98
N ARG A 31 10.96 -7.41 5.96
CA ARG A 31 11.01 -8.45 6.98
C ARG A 31 9.78 -8.42 7.88
N LEU A 32 9.39 -7.24 8.37
CA LEU A 32 8.19 -7.09 9.21
C LEU A 32 6.91 -7.53 8.48
N LEU A 33 6.85 -7.37 7.17
CA LEU A 33 5.74 -7.84 6.33
C LEU A 33 5.86 -9.35 5.98
N GLY A 34 6.91 -10.03 6.40
CA GLY A 34 7.14 -11.42 6.08
C GLY A 34 7.56 -11.70 4.63
N ALA A 35 7.87 -10.65 3.86
CA ALA A 35 8.29 -10.78 2.47
C ALA A 35 9.73 -11.28 2.31
N VAL A 36 10.55 -11.05 3.33
CA VAL A 36 11.95 -11.46 3.39
C VAL A 36 12.19 -12.22 4.68
N SER A 37 12.86 -13.38 4.59
CA SER A 37 13.16 -14.23 5.74
C SER A 37 14.37 -13.74 6.54
N GLU A 38 14.39 -14.03 7.84
CA GLU A 38 15.58 -13.93 8.68
C GLU A 38 16.15 -15.33 8.94
N PRO A 39 17.46 -15.49 9.08
CA PRO A 39 18.55 -14.52 8.96
C PRO A 39 19.05 -14.31 7.54
N ASP A 40 18.66 -15.16 6.58
CA ASP A 40 19.30 -15.28 5.25
C ASP A 40 18.96 -14.16 4.27
N ASN A 41 18.05 -13.26 4.62
CA ASN A 41 17.53 -12.23 3.71
C ASN A 41 17.00 -12.77 2.37
N LYS A 42 16.46 -13.97 2.37
CA LYS A 42 15.89 -14.57 1.15
C LYS A 42 14.44 -14.17 0.97
N LEU A 43 14.04 -14.04 -0.28
CA LEU A 43 12.66 -13.75 -0.64
C LEU A 43 11.77 -14.95 -0.28
N THR A 44 10.72 -14.71 0.50
CA THR A 44 9.72 -15.72 0.87
C THR A 44 8.73 -15.96 -0.28
N GLU A 45 7.87 -16.96 -0.16
CA GLU A 45 6.77 -17.18 -1.12
C GLU A 45 5.80 -15.97 -1.13
N LEU A 46 5.50 -15.43 0.04
CA LEU A 46 4.71 -14.21 0.18
C LEU A 46 5.39 -13.04 -0.53
N GLY A 47 6.71 -12.87 -0.34
CA GLY A 47 7.48 -11.84 -1.01
C GLY A 47 7.47 -11.96 -2.54
N ARG A 48 7.49 -13.19 -3.09
CA ARG A 48 7.35 -13.42 -4.54
C ARG A 48 5.97 -13.01 -5.04
N LYS A 49 4.91 -13.36 -4.33
CA LYS A 49 3.55 -12.92 -4.66
C LYS A 49 3.45 -11.39 -4.63
N MET A 50 4.02 -10.77 -3.58
CA MET A 50 4.04 -9.30 -3.45
C MET A 50 4.78 -8.62 -4.60
N ALA A 51 5.88 -9.19 -5.08
CA ALA A 51 6.67 -8.62 -6.18
C ALA A 51 5.94 -8.58 -7.53
N GLY A 52 4.85 -9.34 -7.69
CA GLY A 52 3.99 -9.32 -8.87
C GLY A 52 3.03 -8.13 -8.94
N PHE A 53 2.84 -7.37 -7.85
CA PHE A 53 1.93 -6.24 -7.80
C PHE A 53 2.68 -4.91 -7.98
N PRO A 54 2.20 -4.00 -8.84
CA PRO A 54 2.78 -2.66 -9.02
C PRO A 54 2.32 -1.68 -7.93
N LEU A 55 2.34 -2.11 -6.67
CA LEU A 55 1.87 -1.36 -5.51
C LEU A 55 2.93 -1.33 -4.42
N GLN A 56 2.76 -0.43 -3.46
CA GLN A 56 3.61 -0.41 -2.28
C GLN A 56 3.49 -1.72 -1.49
N PRO A 57 4.60 -2.24 -0.89
CA PRO A 57 4.60 -3.53 -0.19
C PRO A 57 3.52 -3.67 0.89
N ARG A 58 3.25 -2.59 1.64
CA ARG A 58 2.21 -2.59 2.68
C ARG A 58 0.81 -2.81 2.12
N LEU A 59 0.50 -2.15 1.01
CA LEU A 59 -0.81 -2.28 0.36
C LEU A 59 -0.97 -3.66 -0.26
N THR A 60 0.10 -4.17 -0.88
CA THR A 60 0.10 -5.53 -1.43
C THR A 60 -0.08 -6.59 -0.35
N ALA A 61 0.60 -6.45 0.79
CA ALA A 61 0.42 -7.35 1.93
C ALA A 61 -1.04 -7.32 2.44
N ALA A 62 -1.66 -6.13 2.50
CA ALA A 62 -3.06 -6.00 2.89
C ALA A 62 -4.01 -6.70 1.91
N ILE A 63 -3.77 -6.60 0.58
CA ILE A 63 -4.57 -7.31 -0.43
C ILE A 63 -4.45 -8.82 -0.26
N LEU A 64 -3.24 -9.33 -0.07
CA LEU A 64 -3.01 -10.77 0.08
C LEU A 64 -3.65 -11.30 1.37
N ALA A 65 -3.54 -10.57 2.49
CA ALA A 65 -4.23 -10.90 3.73
C ALA A 65 -5.76 -10.83 3.57
N GLY A 66 -6.28 -9.82 2.89
CA GLY A 66 -7.71 -9.70 2.57
C GLY A 66 -8.22 -10.88 1.74
N ALA A 67 -7.42 -11.39 0.81
CA ALA A 67 -7.77 -12.57 0.02
C ALA A 67 -7.86 -13.85 0.90
N GLU A 68 -6.95 -14.00 1.85
CA GLU A 68 -6.99 -15.11 2.82
C GLU A 68 -8.19 -15.04 3.76
N LEU A 69 -8.61 -13.83 4.14
CA LEU A 69 -9.75 -13.57 5.02
C LEU A 69 -11.09 -13.53 4.28
N GLY A 70 -11.10 -13.60 2.95
CA GLY A 70 -12.32 -13.58 2.13
C GLY A 70 -12.92 -12.18 1.93
N CYS A 71 -12.18 -11.11 2.21
CA CYS A 71 -12.60 -9.70 2.05
C CYS A 71 -11.73 -8.94 1.03
N ALA A 72 -11.29 -9.62 -0.04
CA ALA A 72 -10.39 -9.03 -1.03
C ALA A 72 -11.01 -7.84 -1.79
N GLU A 73 -12.30 -7.88 -2.10
CA GLU A 73 -12.98 -6.82 -2.85
C GLU A 73 -13.06 -5.52 -2.06
N GLU A 74 -13.38 -5.61 -0.78
CA GLU A 74 -13.43 -4.46 0.12
C GLU A 74 -12.05 -3.84 0.29
N VAL A 75 -11.03 -4.66 0.51
CA VAL A 75 -9.64 -4.21 0.64
C VAL A 75 -9.15 -3.56 -0.66
N LEU A 76 -9.44 -4.14 -1.82
CA LEU A 76 -9.11 -3.56 -3.12
C LEU A 76 -9.78 -2.21 -3.32
N THR A 77 -11.07 -2.09 -2.96
CA THR A 77 -11.80 -0.83 -3.04
C THR A 77 -11.16 0.25 -2.18
N ILE A 78 -10.82 -0.07 -0.94
CA ILE A 78 -10.17 0.86 -0.01
C ILE A 78 -8.80 1.29 -0.57
N ILE A 79 -8.00 0.35 -1.05
CA ILE A 79 -6.67 0.62 -1.59
C ILE A 79 -6.75 1.46 -2.86
N ALA A 80 -7.71 1.19 -3.75
CA ALA A 80 -7.93 2.00 -4.93
C ALA A 80 -8.26 3.46 -4.58
N LEU A 81 -9.08 3.68 -3.55
CA LEU A 81 -9.43 5.02 -3.07
C LEU A 81 -8.26 5.74 -2.37
N VAL A 82 -7.42 5.00 -1.64
CA VAL A 82 -6.27 5.56 -0.92
C VAL A 82 -5.11 5.86 -1.87
N ASN A 83 -4.89 5.01 -2.86
CA ASN A 83 -3.75 5.10 -3.79
C ASN A 83 -4.08 5.90 -5.07
N GLY A 84 -5.35 6.13 -5.34
CA GLY A 84 -5.83 6.95 -6.45
C GLY A 84 -5.67 8.44 -6.19
N GLU A 85 -5.77 9.23 -7.24
CA GLU A 85 -5.95 10.68 -7.09
C GLU A 85 -7.27 10.97 -6.37
N SER A 86 -7.33 12.09 -5.63
CA SER A 86 -8.54 12.47 -4.91
C SER A 86 -9.74 12.48 -5.85
N ILE A 87 -10.71 11.62 -5.60
CA ILE A 87 -12.00 11.60 -6.31
C ILE A 87 -12.83 12.86 -6.03
N PHE A 88 -12.47 13.59 -4.98
CA PHE A 88 -13.12 14.84 -4.61
C PHE A 88 -12.52 15.99 -5.42
N ASN A 89 -13.20 16.35 -6.51
CA ASN A 89 -12.82 17.52 -7.30
C ASN A 89 -13.11 18.80 -6.52
N THR A 90 -12.08 19.62 -6.31
CA THR A 90 -12.26 20.95 -5.68
C THR A 90 -12.47 21.99 -6.78
N PRO A 91 -13.69 22.53 -6.94
CA PRO A 91 -13.96 23.54 -7.95
C PRO A 91 -13.09 24.79 -7.75
N VAL A 92 -12.67 25.43 -8.83
CA VAL A 92 -11.88 26.66 -8.77
C VAL A 92 -12.70 27.84 -8.21
N ASN A 93 -14.02 27.80 -8.35
CA ASN A 93 -14.94 28.86 -7.95
C ASN A 93 -15.30 28.75 -6.46
N LYS A 94 -15.09 29.82 -5.68
CA LYS A 94 -15.30 29.84 -4.22
C LYS A 94 -16.70 29.43 -3.79
N GLU A 95 -17.75 29.89 -4.51
CA GLU A 95 -19.15 29.55 -4.20
C GLU A 95 -19.41 28.04 -4.34
N ARG A 96 -18.88 27.44 -5.40
CA ARG A 96 -18.97 25.98 -5.62
C ARG A 96 -18.10 25.16 -4.66
N GLN A 97 -17.04 25.76 -4.09
CA GLN A 97 -16.23 25.11 -3.07
C GLN A 97 -17.01 24.86 -1.78
N GLU A 98 -17.85 25.81 -1.36
CA GLU A 98 -18.68 25.67 -0.16
C GLU A 98 -19.76 24.60 -0.34
N GLU A 99 -20.37 24.51 -1.52
CA GLU A 99 -21.34 23.46 -1.83
C GLU A 99 -20.66 22.08 -1.90
N ALA A 100 -19.55 21.98 -2.61
CA ALA A 100 -18.75 20.76 -2.68
C ALA A 100 -18.28 20.30 -1.30
N ALA A 101 -17.86 21.21 -0.42
CA ALA A 101 -17.43 20.88 0.93
C ALA A 101 -18.57 20.30 1.80
N LYS A 102 -19.82 20.77 1.60
CA LYS A 102 -20.98 20.21 2.29
C LYS A 102 -21.28 18.78 1.85
N VAL A 103 -21.28 18.54 0.53
CA VAL A 103 -21.51 17.21 -0.05
C VAL A 103 -20.38 16.24 0.35
N HIS A 104 -19.13 16.63 0.19
CA HIS A 104 -17.97 15.81 0.57
C HIS A 104 -17.93 15.47 2.07
N LYS A 105 -18.44 16.33 2.94
CA LYS A 105 -18.55 16.05 4.36
C LYS A 105 -19.54 14.92 4.66
N VAL A 106 -20.66 14.88 3.95
CA VAL A 106 -21.65 13.82 4.07
C VAL A 106 -21.11 12.49 3.56
N GLU A 107 -20.46 12.49 2.41
CA GLU A 107 -19.85 11.29 1.82
C GLU A 107 -18.70 10.72 2.66
N LYS A 108 -17.85 11.59 3.22
CA LYS A 108 -16.80 11.17 4.16
C LYS A 108 -17.37 10.48 5.41
N ILE A 109 -18.48 10.98 5.94
CA ILE A 109 -19.16 10.37 7.09
C ILE A 109 -19.73 9.00 6.71
N PHE A 110 -20.30 8.87 5.52
CA PHE A 110 -20.87 7.62 5.03
C PHE A 110 -19.78 6.57 4.80
N PHE A 111 -18.67 6.98 4.17
CA PHE A 111 -17.50 6.14 3.93
C PHE A 111 -16.85 5.67 5.23
N CYS A 112 -16.68 6.58 6.20
CA CYS A 112 -16.11 6.26 7.51
C CYS A 112 -17.00 5.29 8.31
N LYS A 113 -18.33 5.42 8.24
CA LYS A 113 -19.27 4.48 8.87
C LYS A 113 -19.22 3.09 8.23
N HIS A 114 -19.11 3.01 6.90
CA HIS A 114 -19.01 1.73 6.19
C HIS A 114 -17.72 1.00 6.54
N GLN A 115 -16.60 1.75 6.66
CA GLN A 115 -15.30 1.24 7.04
C GLN A 115 -15.24 0.71 8.48
N ILE A 116 -15.99 1.33 9.42
CA ILE A 116 -16.09 0.88 10.81
C ILE A 116 -16.89 -0.42 10.89
N ILE A 117 -17.94 -0.58 10.08
CA ILE A 117 -18.77 -1.80 10.07
C ILE A 117 -18.00 -2.99 9.51
N VAL A 118 -17.18 -2.79 8.50
CA VAL A 118 -16.35 -3.85 7.89
C VAL A 118 -15.20 -4.29 8.81
N CYS A 119 -14.69 -3.41 9.68
CA CYS A 119 -13.67 -3.77 10.67
C CYS A 119 -14.22 -4.44 11.95
N GLN A 120 -15.54 -4.53 12.12
CA GLN A 120 -16.17 -5.16 13.30
C GLN A 120 -16.81 -6.53 13.01
N LEU A 121 -16.73 -7.03 11.79
CA LEU A 121 -17.10 -8.39 11.38
C LEU A 121 -15.87 -9.26 11.21
#